data_1789b5b3e9da3a2f2d46059cf49f48c5
#
_entry.id   1789b5b3e9da3a2f2d46059cf49f48c5
#
_cell.length_a   1.000
_cell.length_b   1.000
_cell.length_c   1.000
_cell.angle_alpha   90.00
_cell.angle_beta   90.00
_cell.angle_gamma   90.00
#
_symmetry.space_group_name_H-M   'P 1'
#
loop_
_entity.id
_entity.type
_entity.pdbx_description
1 polymer ?
#
loop_
_entity_poly.entity_id
_entity_poly.type
_entity_poly.pdbx_seq_one_letter_code
_entity_poly.pdbx_strand_id
1 'polypeptide(L)'
;DFVGLNIYAPQAYVVASDRAQGFEVLPMPSSFPHMSSPWLQIGPETAYWVPKLAANIWNLKTIYITENGTSSDDKMTADGKVHDLDRVMYLRNYLAQLQRATAEGVPVKGYFLWSLMDNFEWVFGYKQRFGVYHIDFDTQVRTPKLSASYYRHVITTNAASA
;
A
#
# COMPACT_ATOMS: atom_id res chain seq x y z
N ASP A 1 5.70 -10.32 -21.64
CA ASP A 1 6.28 -10.45 -20.29
C ASP A 1 6.06 -9.15 -19.52
N PHE A 2 5.99 -9.22 -18.21
CA PHE A 2 5.81 -8.09 -17.31
C PHE A 2 6.63 -8.27 -16.02
N VAL A 3 6.78 -7.18 -15.27
CA VAL A 3 7.35 -7.22 -13.92
C VAL A 3 6.25 -6.90 -12.90
N GLY A 4 6.16 -7.73 -11.86
CA GLY A 4 5.33 -7.48 -10.69
C GLY A 4 6.13 -6.83 -9.58
N LEU A 5 5.60 -5.79 -8.96
CA LEU A 5 6.22 -5.08 -7.85
C LEU A 5 5.30 -5.11 -6.61
N ASN A 6 5.83 -5.60 -5.50
CA ASN A 6 5.19 -5.48 -4.19
C ASN A 6 5.76 -4.24 -3.50
N ILE A 7 4.93 -3.23 -3.27
CA ILE A 7 5.35 -1.93 -2.74
C ILE A 7 4.52 -1.61 -1.50
N TYR A 8 5.17 -1.46 -0.35
CA TYR A 8 4.45 -1.14 0.89
C TYR A 8 4.96 0.13 1.57
N ALA A 9 6.27 0.23 1.78
CA ALA A 9 6.81 1.21 2.70
C ALA A 9 8.24 1.63 2.33
N PRO A 10 8.67 2.85 2.66
CA PRO A 10 10.08 3.19 2.72
C PRO A 10 10.72 2.47 3.91
N GLN A 11 11.99 2.11 3.79
CA GLN A 11 12.71 1.41 4.89
C GLN A 11 13.73 2.29 5.60
N ALA A 12 14.27 3.29 4.90
CA ALA A 12 15.29 4.16 5.44
C ALA A 12 15.40 5.46 4.62
N TYR A 13 15.97 6.49 5.21
CA TYR A 13 16.51 7.63 4.48
C TYR A 13 17.89 7.30 3.92
N VAL A 14 18.26 7.94 2.83
CA VAL A 14 19.63 7.94 2.32
C VAL A 14 20.13 9.39 2.21
N VAL A 15 21.38 9.60 2.55
CA VAL A 15 22.07 10.89 2.41
C VAL A 15 23.34 10.69 1.59
N ALA A 16 23.67 11.66 0.75
CA ALA A 16 24.92 11.63 -0.02
C ALA A 16 26.12 11.62 0.95
N SER A 17 27.14 10.80 0.63
CA SER A 17 28.36 10.72 1.41
C SER A 17 29.56 10.35 0.54
N ASP A 18 30.78 10.55 1.08
CA ASP A 18 32.04 10.18 0.42
C ASP A 18 32.38 8.68 0.52
N ARG A 19 31.47 7.84 1.03
CA ARG A 19 31.65 6.39 1.05
C ARG A 19 31.68 5.82 -0.37
N ALA A 20 32.27 4.66 -0.55
CA ALA A 20 32.43 4.02 -1.86
C ALA A 20 31.11 3.86 -2.64
N GLN A 21 29.97 3.65 -1.94
CA GLN A 21 28.63 3.58 -2.54
C GLN A 21 28.00 4.95 -2.85
N GLY A 22 28.64 6.08 -2.43
CA GLY A 22 28.14 7.43 -2.64
C GLY A 22 27.03 7.88 -1.69
N PHE A 23 26.63 7.05 -0.74
CA PHE A 23 25.56 7.38 0.22
C PHE A 23 25.72 6.67 1.56
N GLU A 24 25.03 7.17 2.56
CA GLU A 24 24.81 6.51 3.85
C GLU A 24 23.32 6.30 4.08
N VAL A 25 22.98 5.19 4.74
CA VAL A 25 21.63 4.87 5.18
C VAL A 25 21.40 5.44 6.57
N LEU A 26 20.33 6.22 6.72
CA LEU A 26 19.89 6.76 8.00
C LEU A 26 18.60 6.05 8.43
N PRO A 27 18.48 5.62 9.70
CA PRO A 27 17.27 5.00 10.18
C PRO A 27 16.11 6.00 10.15
N MET A 28 14.89 5.49 9.96
CA MET A 28 13.69 6.28 10.15
C MET A 28 13.58 6.74 11.61
N PRO A 29 13.25 8.01 11.87
CA PRO A 29 12.99 8.45 13.23
C PRO A 29 11.75 7.75 13.81
N SER A 30 11.70 7.56 15.13
CA SER A 30 10.59 6.90 15.81
C SER A 30 9.23 7.62 15.63
N SER A 31 9.27 8.92 15.28
CA SER A 31 8.09 9.72 14.96
C SER A 31 7.59 9.55 13.53
N PHE A 32 8.30 8.79 12.69
CA PHE A 32 7.85 8.56 11.31
C PHE A 32 6.56 7.75 11.31
N PRO A 33 5.55 8.12 10.49
CA PRO A 33 4.28 7.41 10.45
C PRO A 33 4.47 5.94 10.09
N HIS A 34 3.82 5.06 10.82
CA HIS A 34 3.83 3.62 10.55
C HIS A 34 2.42 3.03 10.61
N MET A 35 2.25 1.88 10.01
CA MET A 35 1.01 1.09 10.05
C MET A 35 0.83 0.45 11.43
N SER A 36 -0.29 -0.25 11.66
CA SER A 36 -0.43 -1.11 12.84
C SER A 36 0.62 -2.21 12.88
N SER A 37 1.13 -2.66 11.74
CA SER A 37 2.36 -3.44 11.63
C SER A 37 3.57 -2.56 11.89
N PRO A 38 4.32 -2.76 12.98
CA PRO A 38 5.36 -1.82 13.43
C PRO A 38 6.58 -1.73 12.51
N TRP A 39 6.73 -2.66 11.59
CA TRP A 39 7.83 -2.74 10.61
C TRP A 39 7.51 -2.10 9.26
N LEU A 40 6.29 -1.60 9.08
CA LEU A 40 5.85 -0.93 7.85
C LEU A 40 5.60 0.55 8.10
N GLN A 41 6.46 1.39 7.58
CA GLN A 41 6.28 2.84 7.56
C GLN A 41 5.29 3.26 6.48
N ILE A 42 4.67 4.42 6.65
CA ILE A 42 3.77 5.02 5.65
C ILE A 42 4.54 6.06 4.85
N GLY A 43 4.76 5.79 3.56
CA GLY A 43 5.46 6.71 2.65
C GLY A 43 4.93 6.56 1.23
N PRO A 44 3.86 7.31 0.88
CA PRO A 44 3.17 7.18 -0.40
C PRO A 44 4.08 7.41 -1.62
N GLU A 45 5.15 8.17 -1.47
CA GLU A 45 6.13 8.45 -2.52
C GLU A 45 6.79 7.20 -3.08
N THR A 46 6.78 6.09 -2.33
CA THR A 46 7.26 4.79 -2.82
C THR A 46 6.46 4.30 -4.02
N ALA A 47 5.16 4.56 -4.07
CA ALA A 47 4.31 4.22 -5.21
C ALA A 47 4.61 5.04 -6.48
N TYR A 48 5.29 6.17 -6.34
CA TYR A 48 5.81 6.95 -7.47
C TYR A 48 7.22 6.51 -7.87
N TRP A 49 8.15 6.51 -6.91
CA TRP A 49 9.57 6.33 -7.20
C TRP A 49 9.95 4.89 -7.55
N VAL A 50 9.37 3.88 -6.89
CA VAL A 50 9.76 2.48 -7.12
C VAL A 50 9.46 2.05 -8.56
N PRO A 51 8.23 2.19 -9.10
CA PRO A 51 7.98 1.80 -10.48
C PRO A 51 8.74 2.67 -11.49
N LYS A 52 8.96 3.95 -11.21
CA LYS A 52 9.72 4.86 -12.07
C LYS A 52 11.18 4.44 -12.16
N LEU A 53 11.83 4.17 -11.05
CA LEU A 53 13.22 3.72 -11.01
C LEU A 53 13.37 2.33 -11.63
N ALA A 54 12.48 1.39 -11.31
CA ALA A 54 12.48 0.05 -11.90
C ALA A 54 12.34 0.11 -13.43
N ALA A 55 11.41 0.93 -13.94
CA ALA A 55 11.23 1.13 -15.38
C ALA A 55 12.49 1.63 -16.05
N ASN A 56 13.18 2.61 -15.44
CA ASN A 56 14.39 3.20 -16.00
C ASN A 56 15.59 2.25 -15.94
N ILE A 57 15.83 1.62 -14.78
CA ILE A 57 17.00 0.75 -14.56
C ILE A 57 16.92 -0.52 -15.42
N TRP A 58 15.74 -1.11 -15.53
CA TRP A 58 15.55 -2.38 -16.25
C TRP A 58 14.88 -2.23 -17.62
N ASN A 59 14.69 -0.99 -18.11
CA ASN A 59 14.04 -0.69 -19.39
C ASN A 59 12.68 -1.42 -19.57
N LEU A 60 11.87 -1.42 -18.50
CA LEU A 60 10.62 -2.16 -18.48
C LEU A 60 9.57 -1.50 -19.38
N LYS A 61 8.73 -2.33 -20.00
CA LYS A 61 7.62 -1.90 -20.88
C LYS A 61 6.26 -2.16 -20.25
N THR A 62 6.21 -3.00 -19.23
CA THR A 62 4.96 -3.38 -18.56
C THR A 62 5.24 -3.69 -17.09
N ILE A 63 4.57 -2.97 -16.20
CA ILE A 63 4.66 -3.13 -14.74
C ILE A 63 3.25 -3.33 -14.19
N TYR A 64 3.12 -4.27 -13.25
CA TYR A 64 1.95 -4.38 -12.38
C TYR A 64 2.40 -4.17 -10.93
N ILE A 65 1.64 -3.38 -10.19
CA ILE A 65 1.76 -3.36 -8.74
C ILE A 65 0.98 -4.56 -8.23
N THR A 66 1.69 -5.61 -7.87
CA THR A 66 1.11 -6.90 -7.49
C THR A 66 0.67 -6.95 -6.05
N GLU A 67 1.25 -6.10 -5.21
CA GLU A 67 0.77 -5.87 -3.85
C GLU A 67 1.07 -4.44 -3.39
N ASN A 68 0.08 -3.83 -2.75
CA ASN A 68 0.20 -2.61 -1.94
C ASN A 68 -0.98 -2.56 -0.98
N GLY A 69 -0.77 -2.20 0.26
CA GLY A 69 -1.83 -2.16 1.26
C GLY A 69 -1.32 -1.79 2.64
N THR A 70 -2.24 -1.65 3.58
CA THR A 70 -1.93 -1.33 4.98
C THR A 70 -2.71 -2.20 5.93
N SER A 71 -2.08 -2.58 7.02
CA SER A 71 -2.76 -3.16 8.17
C SER A 71 -3.35 -2.06 9.06
N SER A 72 -4.48 -2.36 9.68
CA SER A 72 -5.17 -1.50 10.62
C SER A 72 -5.71 -2.28 11.80
N ASP A 73 -5.96 -1.59 12.92
CA ASP A 73 -6.68 -2.14 14.08
C ASP A 73 -8.20 -2.03 13.85
N ASP A 74 -8.68 -2.73 12.84
CA ASP A 74 -10.07 -2.67 12.40
C ASP A 74 -11.02 -3.26 13.46
N LYS A 75 -11.98 -2.45 13.89
CA LYS A 75 -12.99 -2.84 14.87
C LYS A 75 -14.40 -2.65 14.32
N MET A 76 -15.24 -3.61 14.59
CA MET A 76 -16.67 -3.50 14.33
C MET A 76 -17.27 -2.47 15.28
N THR A 77 -17.97 -1.49 14.75
CA THR A 77 -18.70 -0.48 15.52
C THR A 77 -20.12 -0.96 15.84
N ALA A 78 -20.82 -0.25 16.74
CA ALA A 78 -22.16 -0.63 17.19
C ALA A 78 -23.22 -0.67 16.07
N ASP A 79 -22.96 0.01 14.95
CA ASP A 79 -23.79 0.00 13.75
C ASP A 79 -23.50 -1.18 12.81
N GLY A 80 -22.64 -2.10 13.22
CA GLY A 80 -22.25 -3.28 12.42
C GLY A 80 -21.34 -2.97 11.25
N LYS A 81 -20.62 -1.84 11.28
CA LYS A 81 -19.70 -1.42 10.22
C LYS A 81 -18.26 -1.36 10.72
N VAL A 82 -17.34 -1.29 9.79
CA VAL A 82 -15.91 -1.01 10.04
C VAL A 82 -15.51 0.25 9.28
N HIS A 83 -15.20 1.30 10.06
CA HIS A 83 -14.85 2.62 9.54
C HIS A 83 -13.32 2.79 9.49
N ASP A 84 -12.66 2.10 8.60
CA ASP A 84 -11.20 2.08 8.42
C ASP A 84 -10.70 3.30 7.61
N LEU A 85 -10.90 4.50 8.16
CA LEU A 85 -10.50 5.77 7.54
C LEU A 85 -9.00 5.86 7.26
N ASP A 86 -8.18 5.30 8.11
CA ASP A 86 -6.74 5.20 7.95
C ASP A 86 -6.36 4.44 6.66
N ARG A 87 -7.06 3.32 6.36
CA ARG A 87 -6.86 2.59 5.10
C ARG A 87 -7.38 3.37 3.89
N VAL A 88 -8.49 4.10 4.02
CA VAL A 88 -8.98 4.99 2.95
C VAL A 88 -7.93 6.07 2.65
N MET A 89 -7.37 6.72 3.68
CA MET A 89 -6.32 7.74 3.53
C MET A 89 -5.04 7.16 2.93
N TYR A 90 -4.65 5.97 3.37
CA TYR A 90 -3.52 5.25 2.79
C TYR A 90 -3.72 5.04 1.28
N LEU A 91 -4.81 4.40 0.89
CA LEU A 91 -5.12 4.10 -0.51
C LEU A 91 -5.16 5.37 -1.36
N ARG A 92 -5.84 6.42 -0.88
CA ARG A 92 -5.90 7.71 -1.57
C ARG A 92 -4.51 8.27 -1.87
N ASN A 93 -3.64 8.29 -0.88
CA ASN A 93 -2.32 8.87 -1.01
C ASN A 93 -1.41 8.04 -1.93
N TYR A 94 -1.40 6.72 -1.77
CA TYR A 94 -0.57 5.84 -2.60
C TYR A 94 -1.04 5.80 -4.06
N LEU A 95 -2.34 5.69 -4.28
CA LEU A 95 -2.90 5.69 -5.64
C LEU A 95 -2.72 7.04 -6.35
N ALA A 96 -2.77 8.16 -5.63
CA ALA A 96 -2.46 9.46 -6.21
C ALA A 96 -1.00 9.54 -6.70
N GLN A 97 -0.05 8.99 -5.94
CA GLN A 97 1.35 8.93 -6.38
C GLN A 97 1.55 7.98 -7.56
N LEU A 98 0.85 6.86 -7.56
CA LEU A 98 0.89 5.93 -8.70
C LEU A 98 0.26 6.55 -9.96
N GLN A 99 -0.85 7.27 -9.81
CA GLN A 99 -1.49 8.02 -10.89
C GLN A 99 -0.53 9.08 -11.47
N ARG A 100 0.20 9.80 -10.62
CA ARG A 100 1.25 10.73 -11.04
C ARG A 100 2.33 10.01 -11.86
N ALA A 101 2.84 8.88 -11.38
CA ALA A 101 3.84 8.10 -12.11
C ALA A 101 3.33 7.67 -13.50
N THR A 102 2.10 7.18 -13.60
CA THR A 102 1.50 6.78 -14.89
C THR A 102 1.28 7.96 -15.82
N ALA A 103 0.87 9.11 -15.31
CA ALA A 103 0.70 10.34 -16.10
C ALA A 103 2.05 10.83 -16.66
N GLU A 104 3.16 10.57 -15.98
CA GLU A 104 4.52 10.86 -16.45
C GLU A 104 5.10 9.76 -17.37
N GLY A 105 4.30 8.78 -17.78
CA GLY A 105 4.68 7.76 -18.75
C GLY A 105 5.31 6.48 -18.17
N VAL A 106 5.29 6.29 -16.83
CA VAL A 106 5.72 5.02 -16.25
C VAL A 106 4.74 3.91 -16.68
N PRO A 107 5.21 2.78 -17.23
CA PRO A 107 4.36 1.79 -17.90
C PRO A 107 3.62 0.86 -16.92
N VAL A 108 2.98 1.42 -15.89
CA VAL A 108 2.13 0.67 -14.97
C VAL A 108 0.80 0.37 -15.66
N LYS A 109 0.41 -0.90 -15.69
CA LYS A 109 -0.79 -1.41 -16.36
C LYS A 109 -1.87 -1.91 -15.40
N GLY A 110 -1.54 -2.09 -14.14
CA GLY A 110 -2.52 -2.53 -13.15
C GLY A 110 -2.00 -2.42 -11.73
N TYR A 111 -2.95 -2.45 -10.80
CA TYR A 111 -2.72 -2.36 -9.37
C TYR A 111 -3.58 -3.38 -8.65
N PHE A 112 -2.99 -4.14 -7.75
CA PHE A 112 -3.65 -5.11 -6.90
C PHE A 112 -3.46 -4.74 -5.44
N LEU A 113 -4.58 -4.55 -4.77
CA LEU A 113 -4.58 -4.25 -3.35
C LEU A 113 -4.29 -5.51 -2.52
N TRP A 114 -3.38 -5.42 -1.58
CA TRP A 114 -3.25 -6.38 -0.50
C TRP A 114 -4.00 -5.87 0.75
N SER A 115 -5.15 -6.47 1.09
CA SER A 115 -5.78 -7.61 0.43
C SER A 115 -7.30 -7.43 0.31
N LEU A 116 -7.95 -8.32 -0.42
CA LEU A 116 -9.43 -8.31 -0.52
C LEU A 116 -10.08 -8.58 0.83
N MET A 117 -9.61 -9.58 1.56
CA MET A 117 -10.17 -10.05 2.83
C MET A 117 -9.10 -10.13 3.90
N ASP A 118 -9.47 -9.88 5.15
CA ASP A 118 -8.61 -10.22 6.28
C ASP A 118 -8.23 -11.70 6.22
N ASN A 119 -6.95 -11.99 6.44
CA ASN A 119 -6.41 -13.33 6.29
C ASN A 119 -5.32 -13.62 7.34
N PHE A 120 -4.68 -14.77 7.22
CA PHE A 120 -3.56 -15.18 8.07
C PHE A 120 -2.28 -14.45 7.64
N GLU A 121 -1.79 -13.54 8.48
CA GLU A 121 -0.60 -12.71 8.22
C GLU A 121 0.65 -13.34 8.84
N TRP A 122 1.13 -14.42 8.24
CA TRP A 122 2.40 -15.10 8.62
C TRP A 122 2.58 -15.24 10.13
N VAL A 123 3.68 -14.71 10.66
CA VAL A 123 4.02 -14.77 12.10
C VAL A 123 3.06 -13.98 13.00
N PHE A 124 2.27 -13.08 12.44
CA PHE A 124 1.27 -12.30 13.18
C PHE A 124 -0.08 -13.01 13.29
N GLY A 125 -0.27 -14.12 12.55
CA GLY A 125 -1.53 -14.85 12.54
C GLY A 125 -2.68 -13.95 12.08
N TYR A 126 -3.75 -13.88 12.86
CA TYR A 126 -4.94 -13.09 12.56
C TYR A 126 -4.96 -11.70 13.23
N LYS A 127 -3.82 -11.27 13.81
CA LYS A 127 -3.76 -9.98 14.53
C LYS A 127 -3.69 -8.77 13.60
N GLN A 128 -3.10 -8.94 12.43
CA GLN A 128 -2.96 -7.87 11.43
C GLN A 128 -4.06 -8.00 10.37
N ARG A 129 -4.80 -6.93 10.16
CA ARG A 129 -5.93 -6.91 9.23
C ARG A 129 -5.62 -6.04 8.03
N PHE A 130 -5.34 -6.65 6.88
CA PHE A 130 -5.04 -5.96 5.62
C PHE A 130 -6.24 -5.87 4.67
N GLY A 131 -7.28 -6.66 4.91
CA GLY A 131 -8.42 -6.77 4.02
C GLY A 131 -9.26 -5.50 3.93
N VAL A 132 -9.89 -5.27 2.78
CA VAL A 132 -11.01 -4.31 2.66
C VAL A 132 -12.34 -4.93 3.06
N TYR A 133 -12.37 -6.25 3.28
CA TYR A 133 -13.46 -6.96 3.94
C TYR A 133 -12.99 -7.47 5.29
N HIS A 134 -13.72 -7.11 6.33
CA HIS A 134 -13.54 -7.65 7.68
C HIS A 134 -14.06 -9.08 7.71
N ILE A 135 -13.23 -10.00 8.22
CA ILE A 135 -13.60 -11.39 8.43
C ILE A 135 -13.76 -11.63 9.93
N ASP A 136 -14.94 -12.08 10.31
CA ASP A 136 -15.13 -12.74 11.59
C ASP A 136 -14.56 -14.15 11.45
N PHE A 137 -13.46 -14.44 12.12
CA PHE A 137 -12.74 -15.69 11.90
C PHE A 137 -13.44 -16.92 12.50
N ASP A 138 -14.37 -16.71 13.45
CA ASP A 138 -15.14 -17.78 14.05
C ASP A 138 -16.34 -18.16 13.18
N THR A 139 -17.08 -17.16 12.70
CA THR A 139 -18.32 -17.36 11.91
C THR A 139 -18.10 -17.31 10.40
N GLN A 140 -16.94 -16.83 9.95
CA GLN A 140 -16.60 -16.60 8.54
C GLN A 140 -17.49 -15.54 7.85
N VAL A 141 -18.21 -14.72 8.61
CA VAL A 141 -18.99 -13.60 8.07
C VAL A 141 -18.05 -12.54 7.52
N ARG A 142 -18.39 -12.06 6.32
CA ARG A 142 -17.62 -11.05 5.57
C ARG A 142 -18.37 -9.74 5.57
N THR A 143 -17.78 -8.70 6.18
CA THR A 143 -18.36 -7.37 6.26
C THR A 143 -17.49 -6.39 5.45
N PRO A 144 -18.03 -5.70 4.43
CA PRO A 144 -17.26 -4.70 3.71
C PRO A 144 -16.89 -3.55 4.65
N LYS A 145 -15.64 -3.14 4.61
CA LYS A 145 -15.14 -1.97 5.34
C LYS A 145 -15.39 -0.69 4.52
N LEU A 146 -15.19 0.49 5.10
CA LEU A 146 -15.32 1.75 4.38
C LEU A 146 -14.37 1.80 3.17
N SER A 147 -13.16 1.29 3.31
CA SER A 147 -12.17 1.18 2.24
C SER A 147 -12.62 0.34 1.06
N ALA A 148 -13.51 -0.64 1.24
CA ALA A 148 -14.08 -1.41 0.12
C ALA A 148 -14.92 -0.52 -0.80
N SER A 149 -15.70 0.39 -0.21
CA SER A 149 -16.52 1.35 -0.96
C SER A 149 -15.64 2.37 -1.70
N TYR A 150 -14.60 2.88 -1.04
CA TYR A 150 -13.64 3.78 -1.66
C TYR A 150 -12.90 3.10 -2.82
N TYR A 151 -12.39 1.89 -2.62
CA TYR A 151 -11.65 1.17 -3.66
C TYR A 151 -12.55 0.78 -4.85
N ARG A 152 -13.82 0.42 -4.59
CA ARG A 152 -14.81 0.25 -5.66
C ARG A 152 -14.98 1.53 -6.48
N HIS A 153 -15.07 2.70 -5.82
CA HIS A 153 -15.16 3.98 -6.51
C HIS A 153 -13.93 4.21 -7.40
N VAL A 154 -12.72 3.99 -6.89
CA VAL A 154 -11.47 4.10 -7.67
C VAL A 154 -11.51 3.21 -8.91
N ILE A 155 -11.93 1.95 -8.77
CA ILE A 155 -12.01 0.99 -9.88
C ILE A 155 -13.02 1.47 -10.95
N THR A 156 -14.18 1.96 -10.51
CA THR A 156 -15.25 2.36 -11.45
C THR A 156 -14.96 3.67 -12.16
N THR A 157 -14.23 4.59 -11.55
CA THR A 157 -13.89 5.89 -12.12
C THR A 157 -12.50 5.93 -12.74
N ASN A 158 -11.67 4.94 -12.47
CA ASN A 158 -10.24 4.91 -12.79
C ASN A 158 -9.50 6.18 -12.32
N ALA A 159 -9.86 6.69 -11.15
CA ALA A 159 -9.29 7.90 -10.55
C ALA A 159 -9.07 7.73 -9.05
N ALA A 160 -7.91 8.18 -8.57
CA ALA A 160 -7.55 8.12 -7.14
C ALA A 160 -8.16 9.28 -6.32
N SER A 161 -8.60 10.33 -6.97
CA SER A 161 -9.24 11.49 -6.34
C SER A 161 -10.74 11.46 -6.56
N ALA A 162 -11.49 11.49 -5.47
CA ALA A 162 -12.89 11.92 -5.47
C ALA A 162 -12.95 13.36 -5.02
#